data_8eb7ca257b4cbaf1229457fef80e2430
#
_entry.id   8eb7ca257b4cbaf1229457fef80e2430
#
_cell.length_a   1.000
_cell.length_b   1.000
_cell.length_c   1.000
_cell.angle_alpha   90.00
_cell.angle_beta   90.00
_cell.angle_gamma   90.00
#
_symmetry.space_group_name_H-M   'P 1'
#
loop_
_entity.id
_entity.type
_entity.pdbx_description
1 polymer ?
#
loop_
_entity_poly.entity_id
_entity_poly.type
_entity_poly.pdbx_seq_one_letter_code
_entity_poly.pdbx_strand_id
1 'polypeptide(L)'
;METKNILHTYLMPGMSANSLIFEKIKLNGNFKLHYLEWIDPKKNESLKDYSIRFSKKINHKNPILIGVSFGGILVQEISKIIDVRKTIIISSVKSNQEFPPTMKIVKATKSYKFLPVKWVNDFDSLLSFVLGPKVKKKIELYHKYLSVRDENYLSWAIKELIEWDQADPIDNVLHIHGTKDMIFPSMYLENYVPLPKG
;
A
#
# COMPACT_ATOMS: atom_id res chain seq x y z
N MET A 1 -8.08 -39.16 0.15
CA MET A 1 -7.37 -37.98 0.70
C MET A 1 -7.89 -36.78 -0.07
N GLU A 2 -8.69 -35.93 0.57
CA GLU A 2 -9.08 -34.68 -0.06
C GLU A 2 -7.82 -33.81 -0.26
N THR A 3 -7.50 -33.51 -1.50
CA THR A 3 -6.44 -32.55 -1.85
C THR A 3 -6.88 -31.21 -1.29
N LYS A 4 -6.33 -30.79 -0.14
CA LYS A 4 -6.56 -29.47 0.42
C LYS A 4 -6.21 -28.43 -0.64
N ASN A 5 -7.22 -27.72 -1.12
CA ASN A 5 -7.03 -26.66 -2.12
C ASN A 5 -6.18 -25.54 -1.51
N ILE A 6 -4.94 -25.40 -1.93
CA ILE A 6 -4.00 -24.40 -1.41
C ILE A 6 -4.42 -23.02 -1.92
N LEU A 7 -4.61 -22.08 -0.99
CA LEU A 7 -4.92 -20.69 -1.26
C LEU A 7 -3.64 -19.85 -1.25
N HIS A 8 -3.11 -19.60 -2.44
CA HIS A 8 -1.93 -18.76 -2.61
C HIS A 8 -2.27 -17.30 -2.29
N THR A 9 -1.61 -16.76 -1.28
CA THR A 9 -1.88 -15.42 -0.74
C THR A 9 -0.63 -14.56 -0.85
N TYR A 10 -0.70 -13.50 -1.62
CA TYR A 10 0.40 -12.57 -1.85
C TYR A 10 0.22 -11.32 -0.98
N LEU A 11 1.28 -10.93 -0.28
CA LEU A 11 1.28 -9.81 0.66
C LEU A 11 2.18 -8.71 0.15
N MET A 12 1.63 -7.54 -0.09
CA MET A 12 2.33 -6.35 -0.58
C MET A 12 2.45 -5.30 0.52
N PRO A 13 3.68 -4.92 0.92
CA PRO A 13 3.90 -3.92 1.96
C PRO A 13 3.51 -2.52 1.51
N GLY A 14 3.41 -1.60 2.48
CA GLY A 14 3.21 -0.18 2.23
C GLY A 14 4.43 0.49 1.60
N MET A 15 4.26 1.78 1.24
CA MET A 15 5.38 2.60 0.74
C MET A 15 6.56 2.54 1.72
N SER A 16 7.76 2.39 1.19
CA SER A 16 9.00 2.25 1.95
C SER A 16 9.12 1.01 2.85
N ALA A 17 8.04 0.25 3.05
CA ALA A 17 8.06 -0.92 3.90
C ALA A 17 8.60 -2.16 3.16
N ASN A 18 9.21 -3.04 3.94
CA ASN A 18 9.59 -4.38 3.53
C ASN A 18 8.57 -5.42 4.03
N SER A 19 8.73 -6.67 3.61
CA SER A 19 7.82 -7.77 3.95
C SER A 19 7.80 -8.14 5.45
N LEU A 20 8.78 -7.70 6.24
CA LEU A 20 8.81 -7.95 7.68
C LEU A 20 7.60 -7.35 8.43
N ILE A 21 6.90 -6.36 7.83
CA ILE A 21 5.64 -5.87 8.43
C ILE A 21 4.60 -6.97 8.62
N PHE A 22 4.73 -8.08 7.88
CA PHE A 22 3.82 -9.23 7.93
C PHE A 22 4.31 -10.36 8.84
N GLU A 23 5.44 -10.22 9.54
CA GLU A 23 6.06 -11.30 10.35
C GLU A 23 5.12 -11.90 11.42
N LYS A 24 4.13 -11.10 11.86
CA LYS A 24 3.14 -11.52 12.87
C LYS A 24 1.86 -12.11 12.27
N ILE A 25 1.70 -12.06 10.95
CA ILE A 25 0.52 -12.64 10.31
C ILE A 25 0.65 -14.15 10.29
N LYS A 26 -0.30 -14.80 10.94
CA LYS A 26 -0.44 -16.27 10.94
C LYS A 26 -1.81 -16.61 10.38
N LEU A 27 -1.85 -17.23 9.22
CA LEU A 27 -3.07 -17.75 8.64
C LEU A 27 -3.13 -19.26 8.87
N ASN A 28 -4.27 -19.74 9.33
CA ASN A 28 -4.50 -21.17 9.55
C ASN A 28 -5.01 -21.85 8.27
N GLY A 29 -4.86 -23.19 8.19
CA GLY A 29 -5.45 -23.97 7.13
C GLY A 29 -4.62 -24.03 5.84
N ASN A 30 -5.24 -23.73 4.70
CA ASN A 30 -4.69 -24.01 3.38
C ASN A 30 -4.01 -22.77 2.74
N PHE A 31 -3.72 -21.73 3.51
CA PHE A 31 -3.09 -20.53 2.99
C PHE A 31 -1.58 -20.72 2.84
N LYS A 32 -1.05 -20.41 1.67
CA LYS A 32 0.39 -20.34 1.41
C LYS A 32 0.76 -18.87 1.15
N LEU A 33 1.54 -18.29 2.07
CA LEU A 33 1.95 -16.90 2.01
C LEU A 33 3.12 -16.71 1.06
N HIS A 34 3.04 -15.65 0.23
CA HIS A 34 4.07 -15.17 -0.68
C HIS A 34 4.29 -13.70 -0.39
N TYR A 35 5.48 -13.36 0.05
CA TYR A 35 5.84 -11.99 0.37
C TYR A 35 6.35 -11.28 -0.87
N LEU A 36 5.77 -10.15 -1.18
CA LEU A 36 6.18 -9.28 -2.28
C LEU A 36 7.07 -8.16 -1.75
N GLU A 37 8.02 -7.74 -2.57
CA GLU A 37 8.91 -6.62 -2.29
C GLU A 37 8.82 -5.61 -3.43
N TRP A 38 8.98 -4.33 -3.11
CA TRP A 38 9.04 -3.27 -4.10
C TRP A 38 10.17 -3.52 -5.10
N ILE A 39 9.95 -3.14 -6.33
CA ILE A 39 10.97 -3.15 -7.40
C ILE A 39 11.17 -1.72 -7.89
N ASP A 40 12.35 -1.43 -8.38
CA ASP A 40 12.65 -0.09 -8.88
C ASP A 40 11.71 0.28 -10.02
N PRO A 41 11.08 1.47 -9.96
CA PRO A 41 10.28 1.96 -11.06
C PRO A 41 11.19 2.32 -12.25
N LYS A 42 10.70 2.13 -13.45
CA LYS A 42 11.37 2.62 -14.64
C LYS A 42 11.16 4.14 -14.78
N LYS A 43 12.03 4.79 -15.54
CA LYS A 43 11.89 6.22 -15.82
C LYS A 43 10.50 6.52 -16.40
N ASN A 44 9.77 7.45 -15.78
CA ASN A 44 8.42 7.87 -16.17
C ASN A 44 7.37 6.73 -16.19
N GLU A 45 7.60 5.63 -15.48
CA GLU A 45 6.66 4.52 -15.42
C GLU A 45 5.41 4.95 -14.64
N SER A 46 4.23 4.77 -15.22
CA SER A 46 2.95 4.96 -14.53
C SER A 46 2.68 3.83 -13.54
N LEU A 47 1.82 4.07 -12.53
CA LEU A 47 1.38 3.00 -11.62
C LEU A 47 0.74 1.83 -12.40
N LYS A 48 -0.01 2.12 -13.46
CA LYS A 48 -0.60 1.12 -14.33
C LYS A 48 0.46 0.23 -15.00
N ASP A 49 1.47 0.84 -15.62
CA ASP A 49 2.54 0.08 -16.30
C ASP A 49 3.39 -0.69 -15.29
N TYR A 50 3.66 -0.08 -14.14
CA TYR A 50 4.31 -0.74 -13.01
C TYR A 50 3.51 -1.96 -12.55
N SER A 51 2.19 -1.83 -12.41
CA SER A 51 1.29 -2.93 -12.01
C SER A 51 1.28 -4.07 -13.02
N ILE A 52 1.29 -3.77 -14.34
CA ILE A 52 1.42 -4.77 -15.41
C ILE A 52 2.75 -5.52 -15.29
N ARG A 53 3.84 -4.79 -15.06
CA ARG A 53 5.17 -5.39 -14.89
C ARG A 53 5.27 -6.20 -13.60
N PHE A 54 4.68 -5.68 -12.53
CA PHE A 54 4.71 -6.29 -11.20
C PHE A 54 3.85 -7.56 -11.15
N SER A 55 2.70 -7.59 -11.84
CA SER A 55 1.80 -8.75 -11.87
C SER A 55 2.48 -10.04 -12.34
N LYS A 56 3.53 -9.92 -13.16
CA LYS A 56 4.35 -11.08 -13.62
C LYS A 56 5.08 -11.80 -12.50
N LYS A 57 5.14 -11.24 -11.28
CA LYS A 57 5.67 -11.90 -10.09
C LYS A 57 4.62 -12.81 -9.41
N ILE A 58 3.37 -12.72 -9.82
CA ILE A 58 2.26 -13.49 -9.28
C ILE A 58 2.02 -14.69 -10.20
N ASN A 59 2.53 -15.86 -9.79
CA ASN A 59 2.60 -17.04 -10.66
C ASN A 59 1.44 -18.02 -10.47
N HIS A 60 0.53 -17.78 -9.52
CA HIS A 60 -0.57 -18.68 -9.21
C HIS A 60 -1.90 -18.14 -9.73
N LYS A 61 -2.75 -19.04 -10.20
CA LYS A 61 -4.10 -18.69 -10.65
C LYS A 61 -5.01 -18.36 -9.47
N ASN A 62 -5.91 -17.39 -9.65
CA ASN A 62 -6.87 -16.96 -8.63
C ASN A 62 -6.26 -16.77 -7.23
N PRO A 63 -5.16 -15.99 -7.09
CA PRO A 63 -4.57 -15.74 -5.79
C PRO A 63 -5.46 -14.85 -4.92
N ILE A 64 -5.15 -14.79 -3.63
CA ILE A 64 -5.60 -13.73 -2.75
C ILE A 64 -4.50 -12.67 -2.73
N LEU A 65 -4.86 -11.40 -2.91
CA LEU A 65 -3.92 -10.29 -2.80
C LEU A 65 -4.22 -9.50 -1.53
N ILE A 66 -3.20 -9.26 -0.72
CA ILE A 66 -3.29 -8.43 0.48
C ILE A 66 -2.30 -7.28 0.33
N GLY A 67 -2.77 -6.05 0.45
CA GLY A 67 -1.90 -4.87 0.36
C GLY A 67 -2.11 -3.89 1.51
N VAL A 68 -1.02 -3.33 2.02
CA VAL A 68 -1.04 -2.32 3.09
C VAL A 68 -0.78 -0.94 2.51
N SER A 69 -1.58 0.07 2.87
CA SER A 69 -1.37 1.46 2.46
C SER A 69 -1.20 1.58 0.93
N PHE A 70 -0.10 2.14 0.41
CA PHE A 70 0.19 2.22 -1.02
C PHE A 70 0.25 0.84 -1.69
N GLY A 71 0.70 -0.21 -0.95
CA GLY A 71 0.59 -1.60 -1.42
C GLY A 71 -0.87 -2.04 -1.63
N GLY A 72 -1.81 -1.49 -0.86
CA GLY A 72 -3.25 -1.69 -1.06
C GLY A 72 -3.77 -1.09 -2.37
N ILE A 73 -3.22 0.04 -2.79
CA ILE A 73 -3.50 0.64 -4.10
C ILE A 73 -2.91 -0.24 -5.21
N LEU A 74 -1.66 -0.68 -5.05
CA LEU A 74 -1.00 -1.52 -6.05
C LEU A 74 -1.74 -2.85 -6.29
N VAL A 75 -2.18 -3.54 -5.22
CA VAL A 75 -2.91 -4.81 -5.40
C VAL A 75 -4.28 -4.61 -6.04
N GLN A 76 -4.92 -3.46 -5.87
CA GLN A 76 -6.14 -3.12 -6.61
C GLN A 76 -5.84 -2.92 -8.10
N GLU A 77 -4.77 -2.22 -8.46
CA GLU A 77 -4.36 -2.08 -9.86
C GLU A 77 -4.02 -3.44 -10.49
N ILE A 78 -3.33 -4.32 -9.75
CA ILE A 78 -3.00 -5.68 -10.20
C ILE A 78 -4.29 -6.51 -10.41
N SER A 79 -5.29 -6.39 -9.53
CA SER A 79 -6.53 -7.16 -9.66
C SER A 79 -7.41 -6.74 -10.84
N LYS A 80 -7.12 -5.61 -11.48
CA LYS A 80 -7.72 -5.24 -12.79
C LYS A 80 -7.03 -5.94 -13.98
N ILE A 81 -5.87 -6.56 -13.76
CA ILE A 81 -5.01 -7.12 -14.81
C ILE A 81 -5.07 -8.65 -14.81
N ILE A 82 -5.15 -9.25 -13.63
CA ILE A 82 -5.19 -10.71 -13.45
C ILE A 82 -6.43 -11.12 -12.64
N ASP A 83 -6.94 -12.33 -12.90
CA ASP A 83 -8.03 -12.89 -12.11
C ASP A 83 -7.55 -13.18 -10.69
N VAL A 84 -8.26 -12.65 -9.70
CA VAL A 84 -7.97 -12.82 -8.27
C VAL A 84 -9.20 -13.36 -7.53
N ARG A 85 -8.96 -14.23 -6.56
CA ARG A 85 -10.02 -14.75 -5.69
C ARG A 85 -10.58 -13.68 -4.76
N LYS A 86 -9.70 -12.85 -4.20
CA LYS A 86 -10.04 -11.78 -3.26
C LYS A 86 -8.94 -10.74 -3.21
N THR A 87 -9.33 -9.48 -3.17
CA THR A 87 -8.43 -8.37 -2.85
C THR A 87 -8.72 -7.88 -1.44
N ILE A 88 -7.69 -7.78 -0.61
CA ILE A 88 -7.78 -7.30 0.77
C ILE A 88 -6.85 -6.11 0.90
N ILE A 89 -7.38 -4.99 1.35
CA ILE A 89 -6.58 -3.80 1.62
C ILE A 89 -6.60 -3.47 3.11
N ILE A 90 -5.46 -3.08 3.64
CA ILE A 90 -5.27 -2.76 5.06
C ILE A 90 -4.72 -1.34 5.16
N SER A 91 -5.37 -0.47 5.95
CA SER A 91 -4.95 0.93 6.11
C SER A 91 -4.63 1.61 4.78
N SER A 92 -5.59 1.54 3.86
CA SER A 92 -5.52 2.04 2.49
C SER A 92 -6.84 2.72 2.11
N VAL A 93 -7.06 2.96 0.83
CA VAL A 93 -8.29 3.54 0.27
C VAL A 93 -8.77 2.71 -0.91
N LYS A 94 -10.09 2.71 -1.15
CA LYS A 94 -10.72 2.00 -2.28
C LYS A 94 -10.87 2.88 -3.52
N SER A 95 -10.85 4.19 -3.32
CA SER A 95 -10.95 5.17 -4.40
C SER A 95 -10.23 6.48 -4.02
N ASN A 96 -9.97 7.33 -5.00
CA ASN A 96 -9.40 8.65 -4.77
C ASN A 96 -10.41 9.60 -4.08
N GLN A 97 -11.69 9.24 -4.06
CA GLN A 97 -12.71 10.00 -3.34
C GLN A 97 -12.53 9.88 -1.82
N GLU A 98 -11.97 8.78 -1.35
CA GLU A 98 -11.63 8.53 0.07
C GLU A 98 -10.36 9.29 0.52
N PHE A 99 -9.64 9.96 -0.39
CA PHE A 99 -8.49 10.77 -0.01
C PHE A 99 -8.89 11.95 0.90
N PRO A 100 -8.12 12.23 1.96
CA PRO A 100 -8.36 13.40 2.79
C PRO A 100 -8.19 14.68 1.97
N PRO A 101 -8.84 15.80 2.38
CA PRO A 101 -8.80 17.08 1.65
C PRO A 101 -7.38 17.57 1.36
N THR A 102 -6.44 17.34 2.27
CA THR A 102 -5.03 17.70 2.09
C THR A 102 -4.40 17.03 0.87
N MET A 103 -4.66 15.73 0.66
CA MET A 103 -4.17 15.01 -0.51
C MET A 103 -4.84 15.50 -1.79
N LYS A 104 -6.14 15.82 -1.75
CA LYS A 104 -6.87 16.39 -2.89
C LYS A 104 -6.30 17.76 -3.30
N ILE A 105 -5.95 18.60 -2.32
CA ILE A 105 -5.28 19.90 -2.57
C ILE A 105 -3.88 19.67 -3.17
N VAL A 106 -3.10 18.76 -2.61
CA VAL A 106 -1.76 18.42 -3.12
C VAL A 106 -1.84 17.90 -4.57
N LYS A 107 -2.85 17.09 -4.91
CA LYS A 107 -3.12 16.64 -6.29
C LYS A 107 -3.46 17.82 -7.19
N ALA A 108 -4.40 18.65 -6.81
CA ALA A 108 -4.88 19.80 -7.60
C ALA A 108 -3.77 20.83 -7.88
N THR A 109 -2.95 21.13 -6.88
CA THR A 109 -1.85 22.09 -6.98
C THR A 109 -0.57 21.52 -7.54
N LYS A 110 -0.47 20.18 -7.64
CA LYS A 110 0.76 19.44 -8.00
C LYS A 110 1.94 19.79 -7.09
N SER A 111 1.68 20.24 -5.86
CA SER A 111 2.72 20.70 -4.93
C SER A 111 3.68 19.58 -4.49
N TYR A 112 3.32 18.30 -4.65
CA TYR A 112 4.23 17.17 -4.44
C TYR A 112 5.50 17.26 -5.31
N LYS A 113 5.47 17.98 -6.45
CA LYS A 113 6.65 18.20 -7.33
C LYS A 113 7.70 19.10 -6.69
N PHE A 114 7.33 19.87 -5.68
CA PHE A 114 8.21 20.77 -4.95
C PHE A 114 8.66 20.20 -3.60
N LEU A 115 8.31 18.94 -3.32
CA LEU A 115 8.84 18.28 -2.11
C LEU A 115 10.36 18.23 -2.21
N PRO A 116 11.09 18.81 -1.24
CA PRO A 116 12.53 18.83 -1.29
C PRO A 116 13.06 17.38 -1.32
N VAL A 117 13.92 17.07 -2.30
CA VAL A 117 14.59 15.75 -2.40
C VAL A 117 15.34 15.43 -1.08
N LYS A 118 15.83 16.47 -0.37
CA LYS A 118 16.42 16.32 0.97
C LYS A 118 15.48 15.73 2.03
N TRP A 119 14.15 15.88 1.88
CA TRP A 119 13.18 15.29 2.80
C TRP A 119 12.98 13.80 2.51
N VAL A 120 13.24 13.40 1.28
CA VAL A 120 13.25 11.98 0.88
C VAL A 120 14.49 11.29 1.47
N ASN A 121 15.61 12.03 1.58
CA ASN A 121 16.85 11.56 2.22
C ASN A 121 16.78 11.55 3.75
N ASP A 122 16.01 12.47 4.33
CA ASP A 122 15.75 12.48 5.75
C ASP A 122 14.39 11.78 6.01
N PHE A 123 14.47 10.46 6.00
CA PHE A 123 13.32 9.59 6.22
C PHE A 123 12.60 9.89 7.56
N ASP A 124 13.33 10.30 8.58
CA ASP A 124 12.78 10.66 9.88
C ASP A 124 11.96 11.97 9.76
N SER A 125 12.39 12.90 8.92
CA SER A 125 11.63 14.11 8.59
C SER A 125 10.40 13.81 7.76
N LEU A 126 10.50 12.91 6.78
CA LEU A 126 9.34 12.45 5.99
C LEU A 126 8.31 11.74 6.88
N LEU A 127 8.75 10.86 7.77
CA LEU A 127 7.89 10.20 8.75
C LEU A 127 7.25 11.21 9.70
N SER A 128 8.01 12.16 10.19
CA SER A 128 7.52 13.21 11.10
C SER A 128 6.50 14.11 10.41
N PHE A 129 6.68 14.39 9.12
CA PHE A 129 5.74 15.14 8.31
C PHE A 129 4.43 14.38 8.06
N VAL A 130 4.54 13.08 7.72
CA VAL A 130 3.37 12.23 7.38
C VAL A 130 2.62 11.76 8.63
N LEU A 131 3.34 11.38 9.69
CA LEU A 131 2.81 10.75 10.91
C LEU A 131 2.81 11.67 12.13
N GLY A 132 3.34 12.89 11.99
CA GLY A 132 3.44 13.87 13.06
C GLY A 132 4.56 13.59 14.08
N PRO A 133 4.81 14.55 15.01
CA PRO A 133 6.01 14.55 15.88
C PRO A 133 6.04 13.44 16.96
N LYS A 134 4.95 12.69 17.14
CA LYS A 134 4.88 11.57 18.11
C LYS A 134 5.64 10.32 17.66
N VAL A 135 6.14 10.30 16.43
CA VAL A 135 6.86 9.18 15.80
C VAL A 135 8.20 8.89 16.47
N LYS A 136 8.85 9.90 17.07
CA LYS A 136 10.19 9.75 17.68
C LYS A 136 10.36 8.59 18.67
N LYS A 137 9.28 8.15 19.33
CA LYS A 137 9.33 7.02 20.30
C LYS A 137 9.29 5.63 19.63
N LYS A 138 9.12 5.53 18.31
CA LYS A 138 9.02 4.25 17.58
C LYS A 138 10.05 4.14 16.45
N ILE A 139 11.08 4.98 16.46
CA ILE A 139 12.09 5.07 15.39
C ILE A 139 12.73 3.71 15.08
N GLU A 140 13.11 2.90 16.08
CA GLU A 140 13.72 1.58 15.86
C GLU A 140 12.79 0.62 15.10
N LEU A 141 11.48 0.62 15.42
CA LEU A 141 10.48 -0.17 14.71
C LEU A 141 10.34 0.29 13.25
N TYR A 142 10.36 1.60 13.01
CA TYR A 142 10.30 2.15 11.66
C TYR A 142 11.55 1.80 10.85
N HIS A 143 12.75 1.84 11.46
CA HIS A 143 13.98 1.42 10.80
C HIS A 143 13.95 -0.07 10.41
N LYS A 144 13.36 -0.94 11.23
CA LYS A 144 13.21 -2.36 10.93
C LYS A 144 12.28 -2.61 9.73
N TYR A 145 11.14 -1.94 9.69
CA TYR A 145 10.08 -2.24 8.74
C TYR A 145 10.09 -1.34 7.50
N LEU A 146 10.65 -0.12 7.59
CA LEU A 146 10.69 0.86 6.52
C LEU A 146 12.13 0.99 6.01
N SER A 147 12.55 0.05 5.19
CA SER A 147 13.93 -0.07 4.72
C SER A 147 14.13 0.35 3.26
N VAL A 148 13.06 0.52 2.48
CA VAL A 148 13.14 0.93 1.08
C VAL A 148 13.22 2.46 1.04
N ARG A 149 14.42 2.99 0.80
CA ARG A 149 14.75 4.43 0.90
C ARG A 149 15.34 5.03 -0.36
N ASP A 150 15.24 4.34 -1.48
CA ASP A 150 15.69 4.87 -2.76
C ASP A 150 14.89 6.12 -3.14
N GLU A 151 15.58 7.20 -3.49
CA GLU A 151 14.97 8.51 -3.79
C GLU A 151 14.07 8.46 -5.04
N ASN A 152 14.49 7.73 -6.06
CA ASN A 152 13.74 7.62 -7.30
C ASN A 152 12.44 6.86 -7.03
N TYR A 153 12.54 5.76 -6.25
CA TYR A 153 11.37 4.99 -5.84
C TYR A 153 10.42 5.85 -5.00
N LEU A 154 10.91 6.56 -3.98
CA LEU A 154 10.07 7.36 -3.09
C LEU A 154 9.37 8.50 -3.82
N SER A 155 10.11 9.23 -4.67
CA SER A 155 9.56 10.31 -5.49
C SER A 155 8.48 9.79 -6.44
N TRP A 156 8.73 8.65 -7.08
CA TRP A 156 7.77 7.96 -7.92
C TRP A 156 6.54 7.54 -7.13
N ALA A 157 6.73 6.86 -5.99
CA ALA A 157 5.64 6.32 -5.18
C ALA A 157 4.72 7.41 -4.63
N ILE A 158 5.28 8.54 -4.17
CA ILE A 158 4.51 9.69 -3.70
C ILE A 158 3.69 10.28 -4.86
N LYS A 159 4.32 10.46 -6.03
CA LYS A 159 3.63 10.96 -7.22
C LYS A 159 2.48 10.04 -7.60
N GLU A 160 2.72 8.74 -7.74
CA GLU A 160 1.71 7.78 -8.18
C GLU A 160 0.58 7.60 -7.15
N LEU A 161 0.90 7.69 -5.84
CA LEU A 161 -0.13 7.72 -4.79
C LEU A 161 -1.05 8.94 -4.96
N ILE A 162 -0.49 10.14 -5.08
CA ILE A 162 -1.27 11.39 -5.17
C ILE A 162 -2.05 11.47 -6.48
N GLU A 163 -1.44 11.05 -7.59
CA GLU A 163 -2.06 11.10 -8.92
C GLU A 163 -3.03 9.92 -9.17
N TRP A 164 -3.07 8.93 -8.28
CA TRP A 164 -3.97 7.78 -8.47
C TRP A 164 -5.40 8.21 -8.78
N ASP A 165 -5.97 7.60 -9.83
CA ASP A 165 -7.24 8.04 -10.41
C ASP A 165 -8.22 6.87 -10.55
N GLN A 166 -8.64 6.32 -9.43
CA GLN A 166 -9.73 5.36 -9.32
C GLN A 166 -10.90 6.05 -8.63
N ALA A 167 -11.93 6.42 -9.38
CA ALA A 167 -13.12 7.09 -8.84
C ALA A 167 -14.00 6.11 -8.06
N ASP A 168 -14.22 4.92 -8.62
CA ASP A 168 -15.09 3.91 -8.04
C ASP A 168 -14.28 2.73 -7.48
N PRO A 169 -14.67 2.18 -6.33
CA PRO A 169 -14.08 0.94 -5.81
C PRO A 169 -14.21 -0.21 -6.82
N ILE A 170 -13.18 -1.04 -6.91
CA ILE A 170 -13.30 -2.29 -7.65
C ILE A 170 -14.16 -3.30 -6.88
N ASP A 171 -14.75 -4.25 -7.59
CA ASP A 171 -15.53 -5.32 -6.98
C ASP A 171 -14.68 -6.21 -6.07
N ASN A 172 -15.35 -6.85 -5.10
CA ASN A 172 -14.75 -7.89 -4.26
C ASN A 172 -13.54 -7.47 -3.40
N VAL A 173 -13.48 -6.20 -2.98
CA VAL A 173 -12.47 -5.69 -2.04
C VAL A 173 -12.96 -5.84 -0.60
N LEU A 174 -12.13 -6.44 0.24
CA LEU A 174 -12.27 -6.38 1.70
C LEU A 174 -11.34 -5.29 2.22
N HIS A 175 -11.89 -4.28 2.86
CA HIS A 175 -11.13 -3.19 3.46
C HIS A 175 -11.08 -3.36 4.98
N ILE A 176 -9.89 -3.51 5.55
CA ILE A 176 -9.62 -3.52 7.00
C ILE A 176 -8.88 -2.23 7.32
N HIS A 177 -9.37 -1.46 8.30
CA HIS A 177 -8.81 -0.14 8.54
C HIS A 177 -8.64 0.20 10.01
N GLY A 178 -7.49 0.77 10.35
CA GLY A 178 -7.19 1.25 11.69
C GLY A 178 -7.98 2.50 12.04
N THR A 179 -8.71 2.50 13.17
CA THR A 179 -9.54 3.65 13.56
C THR A 179 -8.74 4.91 13.95
N LYS A 180 -7.42 4.78 14.09
CA LYS A 180 -6.50 5.88 14.39
C LYS A 180 -5.50 6.17 13.27
N ASP A 181 -5.80 5.70 12.07
CA ASP A 181 -4.97 6.00 10.90
C ASP A 181 -4.95 7.51 10.65
N MET A 182 -3.75 8.08 10.59
CA MET A 182 -3.56 9.52 10.38
C MET A 182 -3.31 9.87 8.91
N ILE A 183 -2.97 8.89 8.08
CA ILE A 183 -2.72 9.08 6.64
C ILE A 183 -4.03 9.07 5.88
N PHE A 184 -4.86 8.05 6.16
CA PHE A 184 -6.20 7.90 5.62
C PHE A 184 -7.22 7.90 6.76
N PRO A 185 -7.58 9.08 7.30
CA PRO A 185 -8.50 9.15 8.44
C PRO A 185 -9.83 8.48 8.12
N SER A 186 -10.28 7.61 9.02
CA SER A 186 -11.45 6.75 8.84
C SER A 186 -12.75 7.51 8.55
N MET A 187 -12.81 8.79 8.91
CA MET A 187 -13.95 9.68 8.62
C MET A 187 -14.21 9.92 7.12
N TYR A 188 -13.23 9.61 6.25
CA TYR A 188 -13.35 9.75 4.80
C TYR A 188 -13.59 8.40 4.10
N LEU A 189 -13.67 7.32 4.87
CA LEU A 189 -13.77 5.95 4.35
C LEU A 189 -15.19 5.39 4.52
N GLU A 190 -15.60 4.58 3.57
CA GLU A 190 -16.88 3.89 3.61
C GLU A 190 -16.68 2.37 3.64
N ASN A 191 -17.64 1.64 4.23
CA ASN A 191 -17.72 0.16 4.15
C ASN A 191 -16.38 -0.55 4.40
N TYR A 192 -15.80 -0.37 5.58
CA TYR A 192 -14.57 -1.05 6.01
C TYR A 192 -14.79 -1.82 7.33
N VAL A 193 -13.93 -2.79 7.58
CA VAL A 193 -13.86 -3.51 8.87
C VAL A 193 -12.94 -2.73 9.80
N PRO A 194 -13.44 -2.17 10.91
CA PRO A 194 -12.62 -1.37 11.81
C PRO A 194 -11.66 -2.24 12.63
N LEU A 195 -10.40 -1.80 12.71
CA LEU A 195 -9.40 -2.34 13.62
C LEU A 195 -9.21 -1.34 14.77
N PRO A 196 -9.77 -1.61 15.97
CA PRO A 196 -9.64 -0.71 17.10
C PRO A 196 -8.19 -0.54 17.52
N LYS A 197 -7.76 0.69 17.78
CA LYS A 197 -6.38 1.04 18.18
C LYS A 197 -5.29 0.79 17.10
N GLY A 198 -5.68 0.39 15.90
CA GLY A 198 -4.78 0.32 14.74
C GLY A 198 -4.56 1.69 14.12
#